data_682934b0c3cfa5137829a0b9f96a45c3
#
_entry.id   682934b0c3cfa5137829a0b9f96a45c3
#
_cell.length_a   1.000
_cell.length_b   1.000
_cell.length_c   1.000
_cell.angle_alpha   90.00
_cell.angle_beta   90.00
_cell.angle_gamma   90.00
#
_symmetry.space_group_name_H-M   'P 1'
#
loop_
_entity.id
_entity.type
_entity.pdbx_description
1 polymer ?
#
loop_
_entity_poly.entity_id
_entity_poly.type
_entity_poly.pdbx_seq_one_letter_code
_entity_poly.pdbx_strand_id
1 'polypeptide(L)'
;MRKGILLNILFIIGMTCLVSCNDDNDKALDEGKNTESGDVQEDNMDPITEFTAAATSKANELQLKWKNPSDAVLVEISYALEVGGGDIPLTTNVRVYGEKNSKYALQLPEFGTYQIAAVAVDNYGKRSEKVTISAPPAEKDAIDPDIIAEYKLPIADPFVLYHEGKYYAYGTRVNGFEVYISEDLKQWKRNDIKALSPENSWGTKWYWAPEVYYVKSKNLFYMFYSVEEHICVATSTSPEGPFIQREKKPIVADEKGIDTSFFIDDDGTPYLYYVRFTGGNVIWVAEMNDDLTSIKKETLTKCISATEPWEKKQGTIAEGPSLLKKGN
;
A
#
# COMPACT_ATOMS: atom_id res chain seq x y z
N MET A 1 23.70 -37.89 -9.60
CA MET A 1 24.11 -36.48 -9.61
C MET A 1 22.89 -35.64 -9.31
N ARG A 2 22.75 -35.19 -8.07
CA ARG A 2 21.62 -34.35 -7.62
C ARG A 2 22.04 -32.89 -7.82
N LYS A 3 21.33 -32.14 -8.65
CA LYS A 3 21.48 -30.68 -8.75
C LYS A 3 20.49 -30.05 -7.79
N GLY A 4 21.02 -29.40 -6.76
CA GLY A 4 20.24 -28.59 -5.81
C GLY A 4 19.73 -27.31 -6.49
N ILE A 5 18.47 -27.02 -6.26
CA ILE A 5 17.83 -25.76 -6.64
C ILE A 5 18.08 -24.77 -5.50
N LEU A 6 18.78 -23.70 -5.80
CA LEU A 6 19.02 -22.59 -4.90
C LEU A 6 17.74 -21.72 -4.86
N LEU A 7 17.12 -21.67 -3.69
CA LEU A 7 15.96 -20.78 -3.43
C LEU A 7 16.51 -19.39 -3.08
N ASN A 8 16.35 -18.43 -3.94
CA ASN A 8 16.66 -17.03 -3.66
C ASN A 8 15.50 -16.41 -2.88
N ILE A 9 15.69 -16.23 -1.58
CA ILE A 9 14.81 -15.42 -0.74
C ILE A 9 15.25 -13.97 -0.87
N LEU A 10 14.41 -13.15 -1.48
CA LEU A 10 14.62 -11.70 -1.58
C LEU A 10 14.24 -11.06 -0.23
N PHE A 11 15.23 -10.69 0.56
CA PHE A 11 15.05 -9.85 1.75
C PHE A 11 14.88 -8.39 1.31
N ILE A 12 13.69 -7.84 1.50
CA ILE A 12 13.49 -6.38 1.44
C ILE A 12 13.93 -5.82 2.78
N ILE A 13 15.12 -5.24 2.82
CA ILE A 13 15.61 -4.51 3.99
C ILE A 13 15.07 -3.08 3.90
N GLY A 14 14.08 -2.78 4.73
CA GLY A 14 13.63 -1.41 4.96
C GLY A 14 14.72 -0.61 5.66
N MET A 15 15.28 0.37 4.99
CA MET A 15 16.27 1.29 5.54
C MET A 15 15.57 2.49 6.16
N THR A 16 15.48 2.50 7.50
CA THR A 16 15.08 3.68 8.26
C THR A 16 16.27 4.63 8.39
N CYS A 17 16.22 5.77 7.72
CA CYS A 17 17.14 6.87 8.00
C CYS A 17 16.72 7.58 9.28
N LEU A 18 17.46 7.41 10.36
CA LEU A 18 17.43 8.25 11.54
C LEU A 18 18.37 9.44 11.30
N VAL A 19 17.81 10.62 11.14
CA VAL A 19 18.60 11.87 11.26
C VAL A 19 18.54 12.29 12.72
N SER A 20 19.66 12.17 13.41
CA SER A 20 19.87 12.72 14.73
C SER A 20 20.43 14.14 14.58
N CYS A 21 19.70 15.15 15.02
CA CYS A 21 20.26 16.46 15.32
C CYS A 21 20.44 16.55 16.83
N ASN A 22 21.69 16.53 17.25
CA ASN A 22 22.08 17.04 18.56
C ASN A 22 22.25 18.55 18.43
N ASP A 23 21.65 19.30 19.31
CA ASP A 23 22.15 20.58 19.76
C ASP A 23 21.95 20.71 21.26
N ASP A 24 23.08 20.65 21.95
CA ASP A 24 23.22 21.02 23.35
C ASP A 24 23.05 22.53 23.49
N ASN A 25 22.21 22.96 24.40
CA ASN A 25 22.45 24.17 25.17
C ASN A 25 21.67 24.17 26.48
N ASP A 26 22.40 23.90 27.55
CA ASP A 26 22.05 24.21 28.92
C ASP A 26 21.73 25.71 29.12
N LYS A 27 20.63 26.02 29.75
CA LYS A 27 20.51 27.08 30.76
C LYS A 27 19.31 26.84 31.67
N ALA A 28 19.61 26.54 32.91
CA ALA A 28 18.69 26.64 34.04
C ALA A 28 18.30 28.09 34.32
N LEU A 29 17.08 28.26 34.81
CA LEU A 29 16.59 29.24 35.85
C LEU A 29 15.06 29.28 35.68
N ASP A 30 14.32 29.01 36.65
CA ASP A 30 13.86 29.57 37.88
C ASP A 30 12.36 29.26 38.14
N GLU A 31 12.04 29.02 39.34
CA GLU A 31 10.73 28.64 39.85
C GLU A 31 9.66 29.74 39.71
N GLY A 32 8.47 29.36 39.25
CA GLY A 32 7.29 30.20 39.30
C GLY A 32 6.02 29.37 39.28
N LYS A 33 5.46 29.12 40.43
CA LYS A 33 4.12 28.56 40.64
C LYS A 33 3.08 29.29 39.80
N ASN A 34 2.26 28.58 39.08
CA ASN A 34 0.81 28.72 39.22
C ASN A 34 0.07 27.50 38.63
N THR A 35 -0.78 26.96 39.47
CA THR A 35 -1.79 25.95 39.22
C THR A 35 -2.88 26.49 38.31
N GLU A 36 -3.07 25.86 37.17
CA GLU A 36 -4.38 25.64 36.60
C GLU A 36 -4.33 24.30 35.87
N SER A 37 -4.99 23.32 36.49
CA SER A 37 -5.29 22.04 35.83
C SER A 37 -6.34 22.28 34.75
N GLY A 38 -5.90 22.69 33.59
CA GLY A 38 -6.68 22.49 32.38
C GLY A 38 -6.50 21.02 31.97
N ASP A 39 -7.54 20.24 32.08
CA ASP A 39 -7.62 18.96 31.41
C ASP A 39 -7.33 19.22 29.93
N VAL A 40 -6.09 18.94 29.50
CA VAL A 40 -5.79 18.76 28.08
C VAL A 40 -6.51 17.48 27.72
N GLN A 41 -7.72 17.62 27.22
CA GLN A 41 -8.43 16.56 26.55
C GLN A 41 -7.50 16.15 25.41
N GLU A 42 -6.77 15.05 25.58
CA GLU A 42 -6.06 14.44 24.48
C GLU A 42 -7.11 14.21 23.39
N ASP A 43 -6.96 14.93 22.29
CA ASP A 43 -7.85 14.87 21.13
C ASP A 43 -7.60 13.54 20.41
N ASN A 44 -7.97 12.45 21.09
CA ASN A 44 -7.83 11.09 20.59
C ASN A 44 -8.93 10.81 19.57
N MET A 45 -8.56 10.06 18.53
CA MET A 45 -9.51 9.56 17.55
C MET A 45 -10.45 8.55 18.22
N ASP A 46 -11.73 8.55 17.84
CA ASP A 46 -12.68 7.56 18.33
C ASP A 46 -12.26 6.13 17.89
N PRO A 47 -12.37 5.13 18.78
CA PRO A 47 -12.07 3.76 18.42
C PRO A 47 -13.14 3.17 17.48
N ILE A 48 -12.81 2.06 16.84
CA ILE A 48 -13.81 1.24 16.16
C ILE A 48 -14.84 0.72 17.16
N THR A 49 -16.06 0.52 16.69
CA THR A 49 -17.14 -0.06 17.49
C THR A 49 -17.67 -1.35 16.86
N GLU A 50 -18.49 -2.11 17.58
CA GLU A 50 -19.09 -3.37 17.10
C GLU A 50 -18.03 -4.37 16.58
N PHE A 51 -16.83 -4.37 17.19
CA PHE A 51 -15.76 -5.26 16.77
C PHE A 51 -16.07 -6.70 17.15
N THR A 52 -16.18 -7.56 16.16
CA THR A 52 -16.53 -8.98 16.32
C THR A 52 -15.65 -9.87 15.45
N ALA A 53 -15.45 -11.10 15.87
CA ALA A 53 -14.85 -12.17 15.09
C ALA A 53 -15.74 -13.40 15.10
N ALA A 54 -15.93 -14.02 13.96
CA ALA A 54 -16.68 -15.27 13.82
C ALA A 54 -15.88 -16.23 12.94
N ALA A 55 -15.85 -17.51 13.36
CA ALA A 55 -15.28 -18.57 12.54
C ALA A 55 -16.01 -18.66 11.20
N THR A 56 -15.26 -18.88 10.13
CA THR A 56 -15.82 -19.13 8.78
C THR A 56 -15.86 -20.65 8.52
N SER A 57 -16.35 -21.04 7.36
CA SER A 57 -16.28 -22.43 6.91
C SER A 57 -14.87 -22.88 6.49
N LYS A 58 -13.91 -21.96 6.43
CA LYS A 58 -12.51 -22.26 6.08
C LYS A 58 -11.68 -22.51 7.35
N ALA A 59 -10.79 -23.49 7.27
CA ALA A 59 -9.87 -23.80 8.35
C ALA A 59 -9.01 -22.59 8.73
N ASN A 60 -8.86 -22.34 10.03
CA ASN A 60 -8.05 -21.26 10.58
C ASN A 60 -8.40 -19.86 10.06
N GLU A 61 -9.63 -19.60 9.63
CA GLU A 61 -10.08 -18.30 9.17
C GLU A 61 -11.16 -17.70 10.09
N LEU A 62 -10.99 -16.43 10.42
CA LEU A 62 -11.98 -15.62 11.14
C LEU A 62 -12.50 -14.48 10.25
N GLN A 63 -13.82 -14.34 10.18
CA GLN A 63 -14.44 -13.15 9.62
C GLN A 63 -14.50 -12.08 10.70
N LEU A 64 -13.70 -11.04 10.56
CA LEU A 64 -13.76 -9.84 11.39
C LEU A 64 -14.80 -8.87 10.84
N LYS A 65 -15.54 -8.18 11.74
CA LYS A 65 -16.44 -7.09 11.41
C LYS A 65 -16.31 -6.00 12.47
N TRP A 66 -16.48 -4.76 12.05
CA TRP A 66 -16.47 -3.58 12.92
C TRP A 66 -17.22 -2.43 12.28
N LYS A 67 -17.37 -1.35 13.02
CA LYS A 67 -17.87 -0.07 12.51
C LYS A 67 -16.77 0.98 12.65
N ASN A 68 -16.42 1.62 11.55
CA ASN A 68 -15.42 2.68 11.53
C ASN A 68 -15.93 3.96 12.19
N PRO A 69 -15.10 4.69 12.94
CA PRO A 69 -15.35 6.10 13.21
C PRO A 69 -15.30 6.93 11.92
N SER A 70 -15.89 8.14 11.95
CA SER A 70 -16.10 8.96 10.75
C SER A 70 -14.83 9.30 9.97
N ASP A 71 -13.72 9.41 10.67
CA ASP A 71 -12.46 9.94 10.16
C ASP A 71 -11.46 8.83 9.82
N ALA A 72 -11.81 7.56 10.10
CA ALA A 72 -10.94 6.42 9.84
C ALA A 72 -10.78 6.18 8.34
N VAL A 73 -9.54 6.14 7.89
CA VAL A 73 -9.18 5.75 6.51
C VAL A 73 -8.50 4.39 6.46
N LEU A 74 -8.09 3.88 7.62
CA LEU A 74 -7.36 2.64 7.77
C LEU A 74 -7.70 2.02 9.12
N VAL A 75 -7.85 0.71 9.18
CA VAL A 75 -7.86 -0.06 10.42
C VAL A 75 -6.65 -1.00 10.42
N GLU A 76 -5.81 -0.88 11.43
CA GLU A 76 -4.70 -1.80 11.67
C GLU A 76 -5.17 -2.92 12.60
N ILE A 77 -4.98 -4.17 12.17
CA ILE A 77 -5.34 -5.37 12.90
C ILE A 77 -4.07 -6.11 13.29
N SER A 78 -3.92 -6.37 14.58
CA SER A 78 -2.84 -7.18 15.14
C SER A 78 -3.43 -8.41 15.80
N TYR A 79 -2.74 -9.53 15.75
CA TYR A 79 -3.21 -10.76 16.41
C TYR A 79 -2.06 -11.60 16.96
N ALA A 80 -2.35 -12.38 17.98
CA ALA A 80 -1.44 -13.38 18.53
C ALA A 80 -2.21 -14.57 19.09
N LEU A 81 -1.60 -15.76 19.03
CA LEU A 81 -2.14 -16.97 19.62
C LEU A 81 -2.08 -16.85 21.15
N GLU A 82 -3.18 -17.15 21.85
CA GLU A 82 -3.21 -17.20 23.30
C GLU A 82 -2.48 -18.46 23.80
N VAL A 83 -1.31 -18.24 24.40
CA VAL A 83 -0.53 -19.33 25.02
C VAL A 83 -0.35 -19.00 26.50
N GLY A 84 -1.07 -19.73 27.37
CA GLY A 84 -0.72 -19.81 28.80
C GLY A 84 -0.81 -18.55 29.66
N GLY A 85 -1.80 -17.66 29.47
CA GLY A 85 -2.25 -16.72 30.53
C GLY A 85 -1.34 -15.54 30.83
N GLY A 86 -0.48 -15.11 29.93
CA GLY A 86 0.34 -13.91 30.06
C GLY A 86 -0.01 -12.85 29.00
N ASP A 87 0.50 -11.62 29.16
CA ASP A 87 0.43 -10.58 28.12
C ASP A 87 1.16 -11.06 26.87
N ILE A 88 0.43 -11.27 25.79
CA ILE A 88 0.95 -11.75 24.53
C ILE A 88 1.28 -10.55 23.63
N PRO A 89 2.54 -10.40 23.17
CA PRO A 89 2.86 -9.34 22.23
C PRO A 89 2.14 -9.59 20.91
N LEU A 90 1.29 -8.65 20.50
CA LEU A 90 0.60 -8.66 19.21
C LEU A 90 1.60 -8.25 18.13
N THR A 91 2.10 -9.20 17.37
CA THR A 91 3.26 -8.99 16.48
C THR A 91 2.91 -8.90 15.00
N THR A 92 1.73 -9.35 14.59
CA THR A 92 1.35 -9.37 13.17
C THR A 92 0.31 -8.31 12.87
N ASN A 93 0.63 -7.43 11.94
CA ASN A 93 -0.25 -6.33 11.53
C ASN A 93 -0.83 -6.59 10.14
N VAL A 94 -2.14 -6.50 10.06
CA VAL A 94 -2.90 -6.42 8.82
C VAL A 94 -3.45 -5.00 8.72
N ARG A 95 -3.41 -4.40 7.54
CA ARG A 95 -3.94 -3.06 7.28
C ARG A 95 -5.12 -3.16 6.33
N VAL A 96 -6.27 -2.68 6.78
CA VAL A 96 -7.49 -2.61 5.98
C VAL A 96 -7.79 -1.16 5.67
N TYR A 97 -7.59 -0.78 4.40
CA TYR A 97 -7.78 0.59 3.92
C TYR A 97 -9.20 0.82 3.46
N GLY A 98 -9.65 2.07 3.58
CA GLY A 98 -10.92 2.57 3.07
C GLY A 98 -11.96 2.81 4.17
N GLU A 99 -12.56 3.98 4.14
CA GLU A 99 -13.53 4.47 5.12
C GLU A 99 -14.78 3.57 5.26
N LYS A 100 -15.17 2.89 4.18
CA LYS A 100 -16.34 2.01 4.16
C LYS A 100 -16.04 0.55 4.48
N ASN A 101 -14.75 0.19 4.56
CA ASN A 101 -14.35 -1.19 4.83
C ASN A 101 -14.48 -1.50 6.31
N SER A 102 -15.42 -2.35 6.64
CA SER A 102 -15.79 -2.74 8.00
C SER A 102 -15.77 -4.25 8.21
N LYS A 103 -15.06 -4.98 7.36
CA LYS A 103 -14.89 -6.43 7.46
C LYS A 103 -13.57 -6.88 6.87
N TYR A 104 -13.02 -7.97 7.40
CA TYR A 104 -11.80 -8.60 6.91
C TYR A 104 -11.81 -10.10 7.22
N ALA A 105 -11.45 -10.93 6.26
CA ALA A 105 -11.24 -12.36 6.48
C ALA A 105 -9.77 -12.58 6.90
N LEU A 106 -9.57 -12.82 8.19
CA LEU A 106 -8.27 -13.03 8.79
C LEU A 106 -7.88 -14.50 8.72
N GLN A 107 -6.87 -14.83 7.93
CA GLN A 107 -6.28 -16.16 7.92
C GLN A 107 -5.21 -16.27 8.99
N LEU A 108 -5.35 -17.26 9.84
CA LEU A 108 -4.47 -17.54 10.97
C LEU A 108 -3.49 -18.68 10.63
N PRO A 109 -2.26 -18.66 11.17
CA PRO A 109 -1.26 -19.66 10.84
C PRO A 109 -1.59 -21.07 11.34
N GLU A 110 -2.27 -21.18 12.48
CA GLU A 110 -2.62 -22.45 13.11
C GLU A 110 -3.95 -22.36 13.87
N PHE A 111 -4.49 -23.51 14.27
CA PHE A 111 -5.68 -23.57 15.10
C PHE A 111 -5.37 -23.17 16.55
N GLY A 112 -6.25 -22.38 17.16
CA GLY A 112 -6.14 -21.95 18.55
C GLY A 112 -6.96 -20.70 18.82
N THR A 113 -7.08 -20.30 20.07
CA THR A 113 -7.72 -19.03 20.44
C THR A 113 -6.73 -17.88 20.20
N TYR A 114 -7.18 -16.85 19.53
CA TYR A 114 -6.36 -15.67 19.22
C TYR A 114 -6.89 -14.44 19.93
N GLN A 115 -5.98 -13.66 20.49
CA GLN A 115 -6.25 -12.29 20.85
C GLN A 115 -6.07 -11.44 19.60
N ILE A 116 -7.09 -10.64 19.27
CA ILE A 116 -7.13 -9.81 18.07
C ILE A 116 -7.42 -8.38 18.49
N ALA A 117 -6.57 -7.47 18.08
CA ALA A 117 -6.71 -6.05 18.37
C ALA A 117 -6.84 -5.24 17.10
N ALA A 118 -7.64 -4.18 17.15
CA ALA A 118 -7.83 -3.25 16.05
C ALA A 118 -7.66 -1.81 16.51
N VAL A 119 -7.03 -0.99 15.68
CA VAL A 119 -6.78 0.44 15.87
C VAL A 119 -7.20 1.16 14.60
N ALA A 120 -8.09 2.15 14.73
CA ALA A 120 -8.43 3.04 13.62
C ALA A 120 -7.35 4.11 13.45
N VAL A 121 -7.10 4.51 12.20
CA VAL A 121 -6.11 5.53 11.84
C VAL A 121 -6.74 6.48 10.84
N ASP A 122 -6.57 7.78 11.03
CA ASP A 122 -7.05 8.82 10.13
C ASP A 122 -6.02 9.19 9.04
N ASN A 123 -6.36 10.15 8.20
CA ASN A 123 -5.50 10.67 7.12
C ASN A 123 -4.20 11.32 7.61
N TYR A 124 -4.16 11.73 8.88
CA TYR A 124 -3.00 12.41 9.48
C TYR A 124 -2.11 11.46 10.29
N GLY A 125 -2.49 10.16 10.32
CA GLY A 125 -1.79 9.15 11.11
C GLY A 125 -2.15 9.15 12.59
N LYS A 126 -3.18 9.93 13.01
CA LYS A 126 -3.74 9.90 14.35
C LYS A 126 -4.40 8.54 14.59
N ARG A 127 -4.21 7.99 15.76
CA ARG A 127 -4.62 6.63 16.10
C ARG A 127 -5.67 6.64 17.20
N SER A 128 -6.64 5.74 17.09
CA SER A 128 -7.59 5.49 18.17
C SER A 128 -6.97 4.67 19.30
N GLU A 129 -7.68 4.57 20.40
CA GLU A 129 -7.43 3.50 21.35
C GLU A 129 -7.64 2.12 20.71
N LYS A 130 -6.92 1.14 21.24
CA LYS A 130 -6.94 -0.23 20.79
C LYS A 130 -8.19 -0.95 21.33
N VAL A 131 -8.98 -1.54 20.44
CA VAL A 131 -10.09 -2.44 20.79
C VAL A 131 -9.62 -3.88 20.61
N THR A 132 -9.82 -4.71 21.65
CA THR A 132 -9.33 -6.10 21.66
C THR A 132 -10.50 -7.07 21.87
N ILE A 133 -10.47 -8.17 21.13
CA ILE A 133 -11.38 -9.33 21.30
C ILE A 133 -10.56 -10.61 21.30
N SER A 134 -11.16 -11.68 21.83
CA SER A 134 -10.60 -13.03 21.77
C SER A 134 -11.56 -13.95 21.01
N ALA A 135 -11.04 -14.71 20.06
CA ALA A 135 -11.84 -15.64 19.27
C ALA A 135 -11.04 -16.85 18.78
N PRO A 136 -11.62 -18.05 18.83
CA PRO A 136 -11.10 -19.22 18.14
C PRO A 136 -11.58 -19.23 16.69
N PRO A 137 -10.74 -19.66 15.71
CA PRO A 137 -11.19 -20.02 14.38
C PRO A 137 -12.03 -21.32 14.43
N ALA A 138 -12.64 -21.66 13.29
CA ALA A 138 -13.29 -22.97 13.15
C ALA A 138 -12.27 -24.11 13.32
N GLU A 139 -12.71 -25.20 13.93
CA GLU A 139 -11.95 -26.44 13.89
C GLU A 139 -11.71 -26.87 12.44
N LYS A 140 -10.58 -27.56 12.27
CA LYS A 140 -10.05 -28.01 10.99
C LYS A 140 -11.11 -28.79 10.21
N ASP A 141 -11.75 -28.15 9.24
CA ASP A 141 -12.42 -28.89 8.19
C ASP A 141 -11.36 -29.62 7.34
N ALA A 142 -11.72 -30.80 6.85
CA ALA A 142 -10.85 -31.54 5.95
C ALA A 142 -10.45 -30.60 4.82
N ILE A 143 -9.17 -30.28 4.76
CA ILE A 143 -8.62 -29.43 3.70
C ILE A 143 -9.02 -30.09 2.39
N ASP A 144 -9.85 -29.43 1.60
CA ASP A 144 -10.06 -29.84 0.22
C ASP A 144 -8.70 -29.71 -0.49
N PRO A 145 -8.07 -30.84 -0.88
CA PRO A 145 -6.73 -30.80 -1.47
C PRO A 145 -6.68 -30.00 -2.77
N ASP A 146 -7.82 -29.73 -3.39
CA ASP A 146 -7.91 -28.91 -4.62
C ASP A 146 -7.85 -27.39 -4.35
N ILE A 147 -7.97 -26.96 -3.10
CA ILE A 147 -7.86 -25.53 -2.70
C ILE A 147 -6.40 -25.12 -2.44
N ILE A 148 -5.45 -26.05 -2.37
CA ILE A 148 -4.00 -25.75 -2.23
C ILE A 148 -3.33 -25.58 -3.61
N ALA A 149 -3.98 -24.97 -4.54
CA ALA A 149 -3.26 -24.42 -5.69
C ALA A 149 -2.67 -23.08 -5.25
N GLU A 150 -1.37 -23.02 -4.94
CA GLU A 150 -0.60 -21.78 -4.93
C GLU A 150 -0.91 -21.00 -6.20
N TYR A 151 -1.87 -20.11 -6.14
CA TYR A 151 -2.27 -19.34 -7.29
C TYR A 151 -1.19 -18.28 -7.54
N LYS A 152 -0.31 -18.58 -8.47
CA LYS A 152 0.71 -17.63 -8.92
C LYS A 152 0.05 -16.67 -9.91
N LEU A 153 -0.08 -15.40 -9.51
CA LEU A 153 -0.45 -14.37 -10.46
C LEU A 153 0.64 -14.27 -11.55
N PRO A 154 0.27 -14.42 -12.82
CA PRO A 154 1.23 -14.40 -13.91
C PRO A 154 1.56 -12.95 -14.32
N ILE A 155 1.96 -12.11 -13.38
CA ILE A 155 2.29 -10.70 -13.56
C ILE A 155 3.67 -10.40 -12.96
N ALA A 156 4.41 -9.48 -13.57
CA ALA A 156 5.59 -8.87 -12.99
C ALA A 156 5.23 -7.48 -12.44
N ASP A 157 6.07 -6.93 -11.56
CA ASP A 157 5.87 -5.61 -10.93
C ASP A 157 4.44 -5.45 -10.38
N PRO A 158 4.01 -6.32 -9.46
CA PRO A 158 2.61 -6.37 -9.03
C PRO A 158 2.26 -5.16 -8.15
N PHE A 159 1.16 -4.51 -8.49
CA PHE A 159 0.48 -3.55 -7.63
C PHE A 159 -0.90 -4.09 -7.23
N VAL A 160 -1.26 -3.97 -5.96
CA VAL A 160 -2.54 -4.44 -5.45
C VAL A 160 -3.31 -3.29 -4.81
N LEU A 161 -4.43 -2.93 -5.41
CA LEU A 161 -5.40 -2.00 -4.84
C LEU A 161 -6.44 -2.79 -4.03
N TYR A 162 -6.69 -2.36 -2.79
CA TYR A 162 -7.87 -2.80 -2.04
C TYR A 162 -8.97 -1.74 -2.14
N HIS A 163 -10.14 -2.12 -2.62
CA HIS A 163 -11.27 -1.22 -2.76
C HIS A 163 -12.60 -1.96 -2.59
N GLU A 164 -13.48 -1.43 -1.74
CA GLU A 164 -14.83 -1.96 -1.48
C GLU A 164 -14.92 -3.47 -1.23
N GLY A 165 -14.00 -3.98 -0.43
CA GLY A 165 -13.99 -5.39 -0.01
C GLY A 165 -13.31 -6.36 -0.98
N LYS A 166 -12.70 -5.87 -2.06
CA LYS A 166 -11.98 -6.66 -3.06
C LYS A 166 -10.57 -6.15 -3.28
N TYR A 167 -9.72 -7.05 -3.72
CA TYR A 167 -8.35 -6.78 -4.14
C TYR A 167 -8.26 -6.81 -5.65
N TYR A 168 -7.59 -5.83 -6.23
CA TYR A 168 -7.38 -5.69 -7.67
C TYR A 168 -5.89 -5.67 -7.94
N ALA A 169 -5.37 -6.69 -8.60
CA ALA A 169 -3.96 -6.82 -8.93
C ALA A 169 -3.70 -6.47 -10.39
N TYR A 170 -2.72 -5.61 -10.58
CA TYR A 170 -2.23 -5.19 -11.90
C TYR A 170 -0.73 -5.48 -11.98
N GLY A 171 -0.18 -5.55 -13.17
CA GLY A 171 1.26 -5.73 -13.33
C GLY A 171 1.71 -5.59 -14.76
N THR A 172 3.01 -5.60 -14.96
CA THR A 172 3.70 -5.50 -16.23
C THR A 172 3.21 -6.53 -17.26
N ARG A 173 2.94 -6.07 -18.48
CA ARG A 173 2.51 -6.85 -19.64
C ARG A 173 3.12 -6.31 -20.93
N VAL A 174 3.07 -7.11 -21.96
CA VAL A 174 3.56 -6.73 -23.29
C VAL A 174 2.60 -5.75 -23.97
N ASN A 175 1.30 -5.92 -23.78
CA ASN A 175 0.26 -5.28 -24.57
C ASN A 175 -0.95 -4.87 -23.71
N GLY A 176 -0.89 -3.68 -23.12
CA GLY A 176 -1.89 -3.18 -22.17
C GLY A 176 -1.83 -3.89 -20.82
N PHE A 177 -2.79 -3.63 -19.94
CA PHE A 177 -2.86 -4.21 -18.61
C PHE A 177 -4.12 -5.05 -18.44
N GLU A 178 -3.95 -6.21 -17.80
CA GLU A 178 -5.04 -7.01 -17.27
C GLU A 178 -5.29 -6.63 -15.80
N VAL A 179 -6.44 -6.98 -15.26
CA VAL A 179 -6.72 -6.92 -13.83
C VAL A 179 -7.15 -8.29 -13.34
N TYR A 180 -6.62 -8.65 -12.18
CA TYR A 180 -6.99 -9.85 -11.45
C TYR A 180 -7.71 -9.43 -10.17
N ILE A 181 -8.82 -10.06 -9.87
CA ILE A 181 -9.71 -9.71 -8.77
C ILE A 181 -9.72 -10.85 -7.76
N SER A 182 -9.60 -10.51 -6.49
CA SER A 182 -9.66 -11.46 -5.38
C SER A 182 -10.47 -10.88 -4.22
N GLU A 183 -11.10 -11.76 -3.45
CA GLU A 183 -11.74 -11.41 -2.18
C GLU A 183 -10.88 -11.82 -0.98
N ASP A 184 -9.83 -12.64 -1.18
CA ASP A 184 -9.08 -13.29 -0.12
C ASP A 184 -7.54 -13.28 -0.30
N LEU A 185 -7.03 -12.66 -1.37
CA LEU A 185 -5.62 -12.66 -1.80
C LEU A 185 -5.07 -14.04 -2.18
N LYS A 186 -5.90 -15.09 -2.18
CA LYS A 186 -5.49 -16.45 -2.49
C LYS A 186 -6.02 -16.91 -3.83
N GLN A 187 -7.31 -16.66 -4.06
CA GLN A 187 -7.97 -16.97 -5.32
C GLN A 187 -8.14 -15.70 -6.13
N TRP A 188 -7.60 -15.71 -7.33
CA TRP A 188 -7.66 -14.58 -8.24
C TRP A 188 -8.40 -14.96 -9.51
N LYS A 189 -9.29 -14.13 -9.94
CA LYS A 189 -9.99 -14.25 -11.22
C LYS A 189 -9.52 -13.15 -12.15
N ARG A 190 -9.02 -13.53 -13.32
CA ARG A 190 -8.74 -12.53 -14.37
C ARG A 190 -10.05 -11.96 -14.88
N ASN A 191 -10.14 -10.64 -15.04
CA ASN A 191 -11.25 -10.01 -15.72
C ASN A 191 -11.19 -10.30 -17.23
N ASP A 192 -12.33 -10.47 -17.85
CA ASP A 192 -12.43 -10.77 -19.30
C ASP A 192 -12.03 -9.56 -20.16
N ILE A 193 -12.19 -8.36 -19.61
CA ILE A 193 -11.82 -7.09 -20.27
C ILE A 193 -10.49 -6.59 -19.69
N LYS A 194 -9.59 -6.13 -20.56
CA LYS A 194 -8.36 -5.47 -20.11
C LYS A 194 -8.67 -4.20 -19.33
N ALA A 195 -7.94 -4.02 -18.22
CA ALA A 195 -8.00 -2.77 -17.46
C ALA A 195 -7.56 -1.57 -18.32
N LEU A 196 -6.51 -1.73 -19.11
CA LEU A 196 -6.07 -0.75 -20.12
C LEU A 196 -5.67 -1.46 -21.39
N SER A 197 -6.25 -1.07 -22.52
CA SER A 197 -5.86 -1.54 -23.84
C SER A 197 -5.02 -0.51 -24.60
N PRO A 198 -4.18 -0.92 -25.58
CA PRO A 198 -3.40 0.02 -26.38
C PRO A 198 -4.26 1.04 -27.14
N GLU A 199 -5.48 0.66 -27.53
CA GLU A 199 -6.41 1.55 -28.21
C GLU A 199 -6.84 2.71 -27.33
N ASN A 200 -6.76 2.55 -25.99
CA ASN A 200 -7.16 3.53 -24.99
C ASN A 200 -5.98 4.31 -24.40
N SER A 201 -4.77 4.09 -24.89
CA SER A 201 -3.55 4.71 -24.38
C SER A 201 -2.64 5.28 -25.47
N TRP A 202 -1.64 6.03 -25.04
CA TRP A 202 -0.46 6.33 -25.86
C TRP A 202 0.48 5.13 -25.85
N GLY A 203 1.22 4.92 -26.94
CA GLY A 203 2.16 3.80 -27.08
C GLY A 203 1.49 2.48 -27.42
N THR A 204 2.29 1.51 -27.80
CA THR A 204 1.80 0.22 -28.35
C THR A 204 2.47 -1.00 -27.72
N LYS A 205 3.55 -0.82 -26.95
CA LYS A 205 4.36 -1.91 -26.39
C LYS A 205 5.02 -1.53 -25.08
N TRP A 206 5.47 -2.55 -24.31
CA TRP A 206 6.21 -2.39 -23.07
C TRP A 206 5.39 -1.62 -22.01
N TYR A 207 4.26 -2.20 -21.65
CA TYR A 207 3.39 -1.71 -20.61
C TYR A 207 3.92 -2.20 -19.26
N TRP A 208 4.54 -1.30 -18.46
CA TRP A 208 5.29 -1.65 -17.26
C TRP A 208 4.77 -0.95 -16.02
N ALA A 209 4.92 -1.66 -14.87
CA ALA A 209 4.75 -1.18 -13.52
C ALA A 209 3.52 -0.25 -13.33
N PRO A 210 2.29 -0.73 -13.58
CA PRO A 210 1.10 0.07 -13.33
C PRO A 210 0.80 0.17 -11.85
N GLU A 211 0.48 1.36 -11.36
CA GLU A 211 -0.07 1.60 -10.04
C GLU A 211 -1.43 2.29 -10.14
N VAL A 212 -2.42 1.87 -9.35
CA VAL A 212 -3.80 2.36 -9.45
C VAL A 212 -4.25 2.97 -8.11
N TYR A 213 -4.70 4.20 -8.16
CA TYR A 213 -5.13 4.96 -6.99
C TYR A 213 -6.54 5.49 -7.15
N TYR A 214 -7.36 5.37 -6.11
CA TYR A 214 -8.64 6.05 -6.06
C TYR A 214 -8.47 7.47 -5.52
N VAL A 215 -8.70 8.46 -6.35
CA VAL A 215 -8.65 9.88 -5.96
C VAL A 215 -10.05 10.33 -5.58
N LYS A 216 -10.33 10.33 -4.28
CA LYS A 216 -11.66 10.61 -3.71
C LYS A 216 -12.22 11.97 -4.16
N SER A 217 -11.40 13.02 -4.15
CA SER A 217 -11.82 14.38 -4.55
C SER A 217 -12.30 14.47 -6.00
N LYS A 218 -11.89 13.53 -6.84
CA LYS A 218 -12.25 13.46 -8.27
C LYS A 218 -13.23 12.32 -8.57
N ASN A 219 -13.48 11.45 -7.61
CA ASN A 219 -14.32 10.24 -7.75
C ASN A 219 -13.90 9.37 -8.94
N LEU A 220 -12.59 9.21 -9.13
CA LEU A 220 -11.98 8.49 -10.24
C LEU A 220 -10.81 7.64 -9.77
N PHE A 221 -10.57 6.54 -10.45
CA PHE A 221 -9.34 5.78 -10.38
C PHE A 221 -8.35 6.33 -11.39
N TYR A 222 -7.11 6.50 -10.95
CA TYR A 222 -5.98 6.92 -11.76
C TYR A 222 -4.99 5.76 -11.84
N MET A 223 -4.67 5.33 -13.05
CA MET A 223 -3.62 4.36 -13.31
C MET A 223 -2.40 5.11 -13.85
N PHE A 224 -1.34 5.16 -13.07
CA PHE A 224 -0.03 5.63 -13.51
C PHE A 224 0.78 4.43 -13.99
N TYR A 225 1.48 4.56 -15.10
CA TYR A 225 2.17 3.44 -15.73
C TYR A 225 3.28 3.92 -16.67
N SER A 226 4.12 2.99 -17.08
CA SER A 226 5.13 3.23 -18.12
C SER A 226 4.76 2.50 -19.38
N VAL A 227 4.96 3.15 -20.54
CA VAL A 227 4.84 2.54 -21.86
C VAL A 227 5.90 3.13 -22.78
N GLU A 228 6.63 2.29 -23.53
CA GLU A 228 7.74 2.71 -24.37
C GLU A 228 8.76 3.61 -23.63
N GLU A 229 9.00 3.29 -22.36
CA GLU A 229 9.86 4.07 -21.46
C GLU A 229 9.40 5.52 -21.25
N HIS A 230 8.10 5.78 -21.28
CA HIS A 230 7.50 7.08 -20.92
C HIS A 230 6.41 6.88 -19.88
N ILE A 231 6.37 7.78 -18.91
CA ILE A 231 5.35 7.75 -17.87
C ILE A 231 4.03 8.33 -18.38
N CYS A 232 2.96 7.60 -18.12
CA CYS A 232 1.60 7.92 -18.57
C CYS A 232 0.59 7.82 -17.44
N VAL A 233 -0.59 8.40 -17.65
CA VAL A 233 -1.74 8.26 -16.75
C VAL A 233 -3.02 8.06 -17.53
N ALA A 234 -3.86 7.13 -17.08
CA ALA A 234 -5.20 6.91 -17.58
C ALA A 234 -6.20 6.88 -16.43
N THR A 235 -7.47 7.15 -16.69
CA THR A 235 -8.52 7.22 -15.67
C THR A 235 -9.68 6.28 -15.96
N SER A 236 -10.35 5.82 -14.89
CA SER A 236 -11.58 5.04 -14.98
C SER A 236 -12.52 5.37 -13.82
N THR A 237 -13.80 5.08 -13.97
CA THR A 237 -14.78 5.10 -12.88
C THR A 237 -14.84 3.78 -12.11
N SER A 238 -14.14 2.76 -12.58
CA SER A 238 -14.07 1.43 -11.96
C SER A 238 -12.62 0.99 -11.81
N PRO A 239 -12.24 0.28 -10.72
CA PRO A 239 -10.93 -0.31 -10.59
C PRO A 239 -10.67 -1.40 -11.64
N GLU A 240 -11.72 -2.01 -12.19
CA GLU A 240 -11.60 -3.02 -13.25
C GLU A 240 -11.27 -2.41 -14.62
N GLY A 241 -11.40 -1.11 -14.75
CA GLY A 241 -11.30 -0.40 -16.02
C GLY A 241 -12.67 -0.32 -16.74
N PRO A 242 -12.69 -0.07 -18.08
CA PRO A 242 -11.51 0.29 -18.85
C PRO A 242 -10.94 1.65 -18.43
N PHE A 243 -9.64 1.69 -18.27
CA PHE A 243 -8.92 2.95 -18.11
C PHE A 243 -8.74 3.60 -19.49
N ILE A 244 -8.90 4.92 -19.54
CA ILE A 244 -8.81 5.69 -20.78
C ILE A 244 -7.85 6.86 -20.56
N GLN A 245 -6.83 6.92 -21.35
CA GLN A 245 -5.97 8.08 -21.48
C GLN A 245 -6.60 9.05 -22.47
N ARG A 246 -7.30 10.08 -21.96
CA ARG A 246 -8.07 11.02 -22.79
C ARG A 246 -7.17 11.77 -23.79
N GLU A 247 -6.06 12.31 -23.29
CA GLU A 247 -5.01 12.89 -24.12
C GLU A 247 -3.90 11.86 -24.26
N LYS A 248 -3.82 11.22 -25.44
CA LYS A 248 -2.84 10.17 -25.71
C LYS A 248 -1.43 10.78 -25.86
N LYS A 249 -0.84 11.13 -24.71
CA LYS A 249 0.52 11.67 -24.60
C LYS A 249 1.13 11.28 -23.25
N PRO A 250 2.46 11.16 -23.15
CA PRO A 250 3.13 11.00 -21.87
C PRO A 250 2.92 12.18 -20.93
N ILE A 251 3.03 11.97 -19.62
CA ILE A 251 3.06 13.03 -18.59
C ILE A 251 4.22 13.97 -18.83
N VAL A 252 5.39 13.41 -19.23
CA VAL A 252 6.58 14.14 -19.65
C VAL A 252 6.97 13.62 -21.04
N ALA A 253 6.67 14.39 -22.08
CA ALA A 253 6.82 13.92 -23.47
C ALA A 253 8.25 14.03 -24.01
N ASP A 254 9.07 14.90 -23.45
CA ASP A 254 10.41 15.24 -23.90
C ASP A 254 11.53 14.46 -23.20
N GLU A 255 11.16 13.52 -22.31
CA GLU A 255 12.13 12.64 -21.67
C GLU A 255 11.56 11.24 -21.41
N LYS A 256 12.45 10.27 -21.33
CA LYS A 256 12.13 8.92 -20.92
C LYS A 256 12.10 8.79 -19.40
N GLY A 257 11.17 7.99 -18.90
CA GLY A 257 11.05 7.64 -17.49
C GLY A 257 10.18 6.42 -17.28
N ILE A 258 10.37 5.74 -16.17
CA ILE A 258 9.65 4.52 -15.80
C ILE A 258 9.24 4.54 -14.33
N ASP A 259 8.48 3.54 -13.90
CA ASP A 259 8.18 3.21 -12.51
C ASP A 259 7.64 4.40 -11.72
N THR A 260 6.40 4.69 -11.94
CA THR A 260 5.71 5.80 -11.26
C THR A 260 5.15 5.36 -9.92
N SER A 261 5.23 6.21 -8.89
CA SER A 261 4.46 6.09 -7.66
C SER A 261 3.83 7.43 -7.31
N PHE A 262 2.52 7.43 -7.11
CA PHE A 262 1.73 8.64 -6.86
C PHE A 262 1.40 8.80 -5.39
N PHE A 263 1.45 10.03 -4.91
CA PHE A 263 1.18 10.36 -3.51
C PHE A 263 0.48 11.72 -3.41
N ILE A 264 -0.52 11.82 -2.54
CA ILE A 264 -1.12 13.10 -2.15
C ILE A 264 -0.76 13.36 -0.69
N ASP A 265 -0.10 14.49 -0.42
CA ASP A 265 0.25 14.87 0.94
C ASP A 265 -0.96 15.41 1.72
N ASP A 266 -0.82 15.58 3.03
CA ASP A 266 -1.89 15.99 3.93
C ASP A 266 -2.44 17.40 3.61
N ASP A 267 -1.63 18.26 3.01
CA ASP A 267 -2.05 19.57 2.53
C ASP A 267 -2.80 19.54 1.19
N GLY A 268 -2.95 18.32 0.62
CA GLY A 268 -3.59 18.09 -0.67
C GLY A 268 -2.68 18.21 -1.89
N THR A 269 -1.39 18.50 -1.69
CA THR A 269 -0.42 18.61 -2.80
C THR A 269 -0.14 17.23 -3.41
N PRO A 270 -0.39 17.02 -4.71
CA PRO A 270 -0.12 15.75 -5.36
C PRO A 270 1.33 15.69 -5.85
N TYR A 271 1.99 14.57 -5.60
CA TYR A 271 3.36 14.29 -6.01
C TYR A 271 3.42 13.05 -6.89
N LEU A 272 4.31 13.07 -7.89
CA LEU A 272 4.66 11.90 -8.69
C LEU A 272 6.14 11.61 -8.53
N TYR A 273 6.44 10.45 -7.99
CA TYR A 273 7.78 9.87 -7.99
C TYR A 273 7.94 9.01 -9.23
N TYR A 274 9.08 9.09 -9.86
CA TYR A 274 9.37 8.26 -11.03
C TYR A 274 10.88 8.17 -11.29
N VAL A 275 11.26 7.18 -12.04
CA VAL A 275 12.65 6.97 -12.46
C VAL A 275 12.94 7.80 -13.70
N ARG A 276 14.03 8.55 -13.66
CA ARG A 276 14.65 9.23 -14.82
C ARG A 276 16.01 8.63 -15.10
N PHE A 277 16.40 8.57 -16.36
CA PHE A 277 17.69 8.06 -16.80
C PHE A 277 18.77 9.16 -16.77
N THR A 278 19.20 9.54 -15.58
CA THR A 278 20.14 10.65 -15.32
C THR A 278 21.46 10.18 -14.73
N GLY A 279 22.21 9.41 -15.50
CA GLY A 279 23.46 8.74 -15.04
C GLY A 279 23.18 7.42 -14.35
N GLY A 280 22.28 6.63 -14.89
CA GLY A 280 21.67 5.42 -14.36
C GLY A 280 20.18 5.66 -14.09
N ASN A 281 19.52 4.68 -13.47
CA ASN A 281 18.15 4.82 -13.00
C ASN A 281 18.17 5.59 -11.68
N VAL A 282 17.51 6.72 -11.64
CA VAL A 282 17.49 7.64 -10.50
C VAL A 282 16.06 8.02 -10.20
N ILE A 283 15.63 7.89 -8.94
CA ILE A 283 14.30 8.29 -8.51
C ILE A 283 14.26 9.80 -8.29
N TRP A 284 13.29 10.43 -8.91
CA TRP A 284 12.98 11.86 -8.81
C TRP A 284 11.53 12.03 -8.34
N VAL A 285 11.22 13.19 -7.79
CA VAL A 285 9.87 13.61 -7.44
C VAL A 285 9.57 14.96 -8.07
N ALA A 286 8.33 15.17 -8.46
CA ALA A 286 7.78 16.48 -8.82
C ALA A 286 6.37 16.63 -8.27
N GLU A 287 5.96 17.87 -7.99
CA GLU A 287 4.55 18.17 -7.80
C GLU A 287 3.79 17.98 -9.11
N MET A 288 2.58 17.46 -9.01
CA MET A 288 1.66 17.40 -10.15
C MET A 288 0.77 18.64 -10.22
N ASN A 289 0.28 18.92 -11.39
CA ASN A 289 -0.82 19.88 -11.55
C ASN A 289 -2.15 19.25 -11.05
N ASP A 290 -3.13 20.09 -10.77
CA ASP A 290 -4.41 19.66 -10.19
C ASP A 290 -5.20 18.66 -11.03
N ASP A 291 -4.94 18.60 -12.34
CA ASP A 291 -5.54 17.63 -13.26
C ASP A 291 -4.92 16.23 -13.17
N LEU A 292 -3.78 16.09 -12.48
CA LEU A 292 -3.02 14.87 -12.31
C LEU A 292 -2.55 14.23 -13.63
N THR A 293 -2.42 15.03 -14.70
CA THR A 293 -1.98 14.57 -16.03
C THR A 293 -0.63 15.14 -16.46
N SER A 294 -0.08 16.05 -15.67
CA SER A 294 1.20 16.70 -15.91
C SER A 294 1.89 17.08 -14.60
N ILE A 295 3.22 17.24 -14.65
CA ILE A 295 4.04 17.67 -13.51
C ILE A 295 4.41 19.14 -13.61
N LYS A 296 4.70 19.78 -12.49
CA LYS A 296 5.34 21.08 -12.38
C LYS A 296 6.85 20.88 -12.51
N LYS A 297 7.42 21.03 -13.71
CA LYS A 297 8.84 20.73 -14.00
C LYS A 297 9.83 21.49 -13.11
N GLU A 298 9.48 22.69 -12.68
CA GLU A 298 10.28 23.52 -11.77
C GLU A 298 10.43 22.95 -10.37
N THR A 299 9.58 21.99 -9.98
CA THR A 299 9.63 21.33 -8.68
C THR A 299 10.44 20.02 -8.68
N LEU A 300 10.97 19.63 -9.85
CA LEU A 300 11.73 18.38 -9.99
C LEU A 300 12.90 18.31 -9.00
N THR A 301 12.87 17.33 -8.15
CA THR A 301 13.89 17.11 -7.12
C THR A 301 14.40 15.68 -7.18
N LYS A 302 15.72 15.50 -7.12
CA LYS A 302 16.37 14.21 -7.06
C LYS A 302 16.18 13.61 -5.65
N CYS A 303 15.71 12.36 -5.57
CA CYS A 303 15.49 11.68 -4.31
C CYS A 303 16.55 10.61 -4.03
N ILE A 304 16.60 9.55 -4.84
CA ILE A 304 17.40 8.36 -4.57
C ILE A 304 18.20 7.99 -5.81
N SER A 305 19.47 7.69 -5.61
CA SER A 305 20.35 7.09 -6.63
C SER A 305 21.27 6.08 -5.96
N ALA A 306 21.68 5.06 -6.68
CA ALA A 306 22.70 4.13 -6.22
C ALA A 306 24.02 4.88 -5.97
N THR A 307 24.47 4.97 -4.71
CA THR A 307 25.70 5.69 -4.30
C THR A 307 26.76 4.74 -3.82
N GLU A 308 26.39 3.68 -3.13
CA GLU A 308 27.29 2.75 -2.50
C GLU A 308 27.85 1.71 -3.47
N PRO A 309 29.08 1.20 -3.26
CA PRO A 309 29.68 0.19 -4.14
C PRO A 309 28.85 -1.10 -4.26
N TRP A 310 28.17 -1.51 -3.22
CA TRP A 310 27.33 -2.71 -3.23
C TRP A 310 26.04 -2.53 -4.03
N GLU A 311 25.49 -1.31 -4.11
CA GLU A 311 24.34 -0.97 -4.92
C GLU A 311 24.63 -0.99 -6.42
N LYS A 312 25.89 -0.74 -6.78
CA LYS A 312 26.33 -0.62 -8.17
C LYS A 312 26.81 -1.92 -8.81
N LYS A 313 26.71 -3.05 -8.09
CA LYS A 313 27.22 -4.35 -8.59
C LYS A 313 26.51 -4.82 -9.87
N GLN A 314 25.28 -4.47 -10.07
CA GLN A 314 24.48 -4.83 -11.24
C GLN A 314 24.16 -3.64 -12.16
N GLY A 315 24.72 -2.47 -11.88
CA GLY A 315 24.46 -1.21 -12.56
C GLY A 315 24.12 -0.10 -11.57
N THR A 316 24.09 1.15 -12.05
CA THR A 316 23.65 2.30 -11.24
C THR A 316 22.12 2.38 -11.33
N ILE A 317 21.43 1.59 -10.49
CA ILE A 317 19.98 1.39 -10.59
C ILE A 317 19.35 1.68 -9.23
N ALA A 318 18.44 2.66 -9.22
CA ALA A 318 17.46 2.93 -8.17
C ALA A 318 16.11 3.10 -8.87
N GLU A 319 15.20 2.14 -8.71
CA GLU A 319 13.92 2.10 -9.39
C GLU A 319 12.82 1.53 -8.49
N GLY A 320 11.56 1.51 -8.97
CA GLY A 320 10.42 0.99 -8.23
C GLY A 320 10.12 1.77 -6.94
N PRO A 321 9.95 3.12 -6.98
CA PRO A 321 9.59 3.87 -5.78
C PRO A 321 8.27 3.38 -5.21
N SER A 322 8.21 3.26 -3.88
CA SER A 322 6.97 3.02 -3.15
C SER A 322 6.95 3.90 -1.91
N LEU A 323 5.84 4.58 -1.66
CA LEU A 323 5.76 5.58 -0.62
C LEU A 323 4.86 5.15 0.53
N LEU A 324 5.35 5.41 1.72
CA LEU A 324 4.61 5.27 2.96
C LEU A 324 4.88 6.48 3.84
N LYS A 325 3.84 7.26 4.16
CA LYS A 325 3.94 8.35 5.13
C LYS A 325 3.74 7.82 6.55
N LYS A 326 4.61 8.23 7.47
CA LYS A 326 4.51 7.94 8.91
C LYS A 326 4.83 9.20 9.69
N GLY A 327 3.81 9.85 10.22
CA GLY A 327 3.94 11.14 10.91
C GLY A 327 4.20 12.31 9.92
N ASN A 328 4.59 13.46 10.48
CA ASN A 328 4.94 14.65 9.69
C ASN A 328 6.30 14.47 9.00
#